data_b5259a0882e93c55c5c3c3611aeaa8e2
#
_entry.id   b5259a0882e93c55c5c3c3611aeaa8e2
#
_cell.length_a   1.000
_cell.length_b   1.000
_cell.length_c   1.000
_cell.angle_alpha   90.00
_cell.angle_beta   90.00
_cell.angle_gamma   90.00
#
_symmetry.space_group_name_H-M   'P 1'
#
loop_
_entity.id
_entity.type
_entity.pdbx_description
1 polymer ?
#
loop_
_entity_poly.entity_id
_entity_poly.type
_entity_poly.pdbx_seq_one_letter_code
_entity_poly.pdbx_strand_id
1 'polypeptide(L)'
;MKYGRALAALCFICLLCACTGPSVRYKHKVIGDMQSHNFEAAQARIKNAQKTYGRRDASLYYLDLSAQQDSINYSTNTLTLLTEAENRQEALYAKSISQKMASFIINGYTEPYRLKYFEMGYLFFYKILAYLQEKNLQDALVETRTMVFFLDKLRENTGKDDPFLQYFASQLFLMWGAYSDARICKENAENAYINFADSYAKMPAKVQFTEEDRNKGLLTVQHLNGMIPFLISQKTMVAWNRFGFAIGTTNGYETVDQNVLTAALAGAYGDAIAVALPKVQEVPYEVKGSRLLVNGITVAETTLVSNLTYLFKKNFDEEYNKILITSAVRAATKFLITKSAQNGMNKKDNTVGSITDIILTSLFTATENADTRSWFTLPAQIREANVLIEEGKHEIKLQLLDEDNKVLDEHLWKDVQINRGRHTYLYVRTAK
;
A
#
# COMPACT_ATOMS: atom_id res chain seq x y z
N MET A 1 23.04 -43.33 6.34
CA MET A 1 22.24 -42.69 5.28
C MET A 1 20.89 -42.12 5.74
N LYS A 2 20.22 -42.57 6.81
CA LYS A 2 18.92 -42.03 7.27
C LYS A 2 19.02 -40.65 7.93
N TYR A 3 20.07 -40.36 8.70
CA TYR A 3 20.28 -39.08 9.36
C TYR A 3 20.63 -37.91 8.38
N GLY A 4 21.28 -38.24 7.27
CA GLY A 4 21.59 -37.21 6.25
C GLY A 4 20.35 -36.65 5.54
N ARG A 5 19.31 -37.46 5.33
CA ARG A 5 18.04 -37.01 4.74
C ARG A 5 17.22 -36.15 5.70
N ALA A 6 17.23 -36.48 7.00
CA ALA A 6 16.58 -35.68 8.03
C ALA A 6 17.28 -34.34 8.25
N LEU A 7 18.62 -34.34 8.24
CA LEU A 7 19.43 -33.11 8.32
C LEU A 7 19.26 -32.21 7.08
N ALA A 8 19.20 -32.80 5.89
CA ALA A 8 18.95 -32.07 4.65
C ALA A 8 17.52 -31.48 4.62
N ALA A 9 16.51 -32.19 5.12
CA ALA A 9 15.16 -31.66 5.27
C ALA A 9 15.11 -30.53 6.30
N LEU A 10 15.83 -30.65 7.43
CA LEU A 10 15.93 -29.62 8.46
C LEU A 10 16.63 -28.37 7.93
N CYS A 11 17.74 -28.51 7.19
CA CYS A 11 18.41 -27.40 6.52
C CYS A 11 17.55 -26.76 5.45
N PHE A 12 16.78 -27.53 4.69
CA PHE A 12 15.85 -27.01 3.69
C PHE A 12 14.71 -26.21 4.33
N ILE A 13 14.17 -26.69 5.47
CA ILE A 13 13.14 -25.99 6.25
C ILE A 13 13.71 -24.71 6.88
N CYS A 14 14.94 -24.73 7.40
CA CYS A 14 15.60 -23.53 7.91
C CYS A 14 15.87 -22.48 6.83
N LEU A 15 16.18 -22.90 5.60
CA LEU A 15 16.33 -22.01 4.44
C LEU A 15 14.99 -21.38 4.02
N LEU A 16 13.86 -22.06 4.24
CA LEU A 16 12.52 -21.51 3.97
C LEU A 16 12.07 -20.48 5.02
N CYS A 17 12.61 -20.53 6.24
CA CYS A 17 12.30 -19.54 7.30
C CYS A 17 12.99 -18.18 7.10
N ALA A 18 13.98 -18.08 6.21
CA ALA A 18 14.82 -16.89 6.06
C ALA A 18 14.22 -15.76 5.21
N CYS A 19 13.00 -15.93 4.66
CA CYS A 19 12.38 -14.96 3.76
C CYS A 19 11.09 -14.36 4.34
N THR A 20 11.19 -13.73 5.50
CA THR A 20 10.12 -12.85 5.99
C THR A 20 10.47 -11.42 5.60
N GLY A 21 9.57 -10.71 4.90
CA GLY A 21 9.73 -9.30 4.60
C GLY A 21 9.92 -8.43 5.86
N PRO A 22 9.90 -7.09 5.73
CA PRO A 22 10.14 -6.17 6.85
C PRO A 22 9.29 -6.50 8.08
N SER A 23 9.96 -6.72 9.21
CA SER A 23 9.27 -7.06 10.47
C SER A 23 8.44 -5.88 11.00
N VAL A 24 7.43 -6.17 11.82
CA VAL A 24 6.62 -5.15 12.52
C VAL A 24 7.51 -4.17 13.28
N ARG A 25 8.53 -4.66 14.00
CA ARG A 25 9.48 -3.82 14.74
C ARG A 25 10.28 -2.89 13.81
N TYR A 26 10.63 -3.36 12.63
CA TYR A 26 11.31 -2.53 11.62
C TYR A 26 10.39 -1.43 11.11
N LYS A 27 9.14 -1.77 10.74
CA LYS A 27 8.13 -0.79 10.28
C LYS A 27 7.92 0.30 11.33
N HIS A 28 7.73 -0.05 12.59
CA HIS A 28 7.59 0.92 13.68
C HIS A 28 8.79 1.86 13.81
N LYS A 29 10.01 1.39 13.58
CA LYS A 29 11.20 2.26 13.61
C LYS A 29 11.21 3.25 12.46
N VAL A 30 10.90 2.81 11.24
CA VAL A 30 10.81 3.72 10.08
C VAL A 30 9.70 4.75 10.30
N ILE A 31 8.52 4.31 10.74
CA ILE A 31 7.38 5.19 11.04
C ILE A 31 7.75 6.20 12.13
N GLY A 32 8.41 5.78 13.21
CA GLY A 32 8.84 6.65 14.29
C GLY A 32 9.86 7.71 13.83
N ASP A 33 10.80 7.34 12.97
CA ASP A 33 11.73 8.29 12.35
C ASP A 33 10.95 9.34 11.52
N MET A 34 9.96 8.91 10.72
CA MET A 34 9.13 9.83 9.91
C MET A 34 8.26 10.74 10.78
N GLN A 35 7.61 10.22 11.81
CA GLN A 35 6.78 10.99 12.74
C GLN A 35 7.58 12.02 13.54
N SER A 36 8.87 11.74 13.75
CA SER A 36 9.81 12.68 14.36
C SER A 36 10.42 13.68 13.37
N HIS A 37 9.88 13.79 12.15
CA HIS A 37 10.44 14.60 11.03
C HIS A 37 11.88 14.25 10.65
N ASN A 38 12.37 13.07 11.04
CA ASN A 38 13.72 12.61 10.68
C ASN A 38 13.68 11.70 9.46
N PHE A 39 13.31 12.27 8.32
CA PHE A 39 13.20 11.53 7.06
C PHE A 39 14.54 10.96 6.56
N GLU A 40 15.66 11.64 6.90
CA GLU A 40 16.99 11.14 6.58
C GLU A 40 17.30 9.83 7.32
N ALA A 41 16.94 9.74 8.61
CA ALA A 41 17.11 8.52 9.38
C ALA A 41 16.21 7.39 8.84
N ALA A 42 14.96 7.71 8.48
CA ALA A 42 14.05 6.75 7.83
C ALA A 42 14.65 6.22 6.52
N GLN A 43 15.16 7.11 5.66
CA GLN A 43 15.80 6.76 4.40
C GLN A 43 17.05 5.88 4.61
N ALA A 44 17.93 6.27 5.53
CA ALA A 44 19.12 5.49 5.85
C ALA A 44 18.76 4.09 6.36
N ARG A 45 17.71 4.00 7.20
CA ARG A 45 17.21 2.72 7.71
C ARG A 45 16.68 1.83 6.60
N ILE A 46 15.94 2.39 5.62
CA ILE A 46 15.42 1.64 4.47
C ILE A 46 16.57 1.19 3.57
N LYS A 47 17.53 2.08 3.24
CA LYS A 47 18.73 1.74 2.44
C LYS A 47 19.49 0.55 3.04
N ASN A 48 19.69 0.55 4.35
CA ASN A 48 20.42 -0.51 5.04
C ASN A 48 19.63 -1.83 5.14
N ALA A 49 18.34 -1.80 4.92
CA ALA A 49 17.45 -2.95 5.00
C ALA A 49 17.18 -3.63 3.65
N GLN A 50 17.84 -3.28 2.56
CA GLN A 50 17.59 -3.85 1.22
C GLN A 50 17.57 -5.39 1.22
N LYS A 51 18.48 -6.02 1.96
CA LYS A 51 18.54 -7.49 2.09
C LYS A 51 17.32 -8.07 2.82
N THR A 52 16.70 -7.29 3.71
CA THR A 52 15.50 -7.68 4.45
C THR A 52 14.28 -7.78 3.53
N TYR A 53 14.15 -6.87 2.57
CA TYR A 53 13.12 -6.97 1.53
C TYR A 53 13.40 -8.14 0.57
N GLY A 54 14.65 -8.41 0.25
CA GLY A 54 15.02 -9.46 -0.69
C GLY A 54 14.53 -9.20 -2.11
N ARG A 55 14.60 -10.23 -2.97
CA ARG A 55 14.22 -10.11 -4.39
C ARG A 55 12.71 -10.04 -4.60
N ARG A 56 11.93 -10.68 -3.74
CA ARG A 56 10.46 -10.79 -3.89
C ARG A 56 9.73 -9.51 -3.53
N ASP A 57 10.28 -8.75 -2.59
CA ASP A 57 9.72 -7.49 -2.13
C ASP A 57 10.51 -6.28 -2.63
N ALA A 58 11.30 -6.47 -3.68
CA ALA A 58 12.14 -5.42 -4.22
C ALA A 58 11.34 -4.19 -4.71
N SER A 59 10.12 -4.38 -5.23
CA SER A 59 9.25 -3.25 -5.57
C SER A 59 8.93 -2.42 -4.33
N LEU A 60 8.56 -3.06 -3.21
CA LEU A 60 8.29 -2.36 -1.95
C LEU A 60 9.52 -1.62 -1.42
N TYR A 61 10.72 -2.22 -1.54
CA TYR A 61 11.95 -1.54 -1.17
C TYR A 61 12.12 -0.21 -1.90
N TYR A 62 11.94 -0.22 -3.22
CA TYR A 62 12.08 1.00 -4.03
C TYR A 62 10.98 2.02 -3.72
N LEU A 63 9.74 1.57 -3.50
CA LEU A 63 8.61 2.42 -3.14
C LEU A 63 8.80 3.05 -1.75
N ASP A 64 9.16 2.25 -0.75
CA ASP A 64 9.40 2.76 0.61
C ASP A 64 10.57 3.73 0.65
N LEU A 65 11.60 3.50 -0.18
CA LEU A 65 12.76 4.39 -0.29
C LEU A 65 12.40 5.69 -1.03
N SER A 66 11.57 5.64 -2.07
CA SER A 66 11.16 6.82 -2.84
C SER A 66 10.29 7.77 -2.00
N ALA A 67 9.37 7.25 -1.20
CA ALA A 67 8.47 8.04 -0.37
C ALA A 67 9.18 8.88 0.70
N GLN A 68 10.44 8.57 1.05
CA GLN A 68 11.25 9.37 1.97
C GLN A 68 11.93 10.56 1.32
N GLN A 69 12.14 10.51 0.01
CA GLN A 69 12.83 11.58 -0.72
C GLN A 69 11.94 12.80 -0.93
N ASP A 70 10.62 12.62 -0.90
CA ASP A 70 9.60 13.68 -1.00
C ASP A 70 9.79 14.82 -0.02
N SER A 71 10.34 14.52 1.15
CA SER A 71 10.40 15.48 2.26
C SER A 71 11.67 16.30 2.28
N ILE A 72 12.72 15.86 1.55
CA ILE A 72 14.06 16.45 1.68
C ILE A 72 14.49 17.18 0.41
N ASN A 73 14.21 16.69 -0.74
CA ASN A 73 14.38 17.25 -2.09
C ASN A 73 14.16 16.13 -3.11
N TYR A 74 13.20 16.28 -3.99
CA TYR A 74 13.10 15.40 -5.15
C TYR A 74 14.38 15.48 -5.97
N SER A 75 14.96 14.35 -6.21
CA SER A 75 16.08 14.23 -7.14
C SER A 75 15.67 13.25 -8.23
N THR A 76 16.36 13.32 -9.37
CA THR A 76 16.35 12.31 -10.44
C THR A 76 16.39 10.88 -9.91
N ASN A 77 16.87 10.69 -8.67
CA ASN A 77 16.90 9.42 -7.96
C ASN A 77 15.50 8.90 -7.58
N THR A 78 14.54 9.78 -7.24
CA THR A 78 13.14 9.36 -6.92
C THR A 78 12.46 8.73 -8.13
N LEU A 79 12.58 9.38 -9.31
CA LEU A 79 12.03 8.83 -10.55
C LEU A 79 12.67 7.48 -10.91
N THR A 80 13.98 7.35 -10.72
CA THR A 80 14.68 6.08 -10.94
C THR A 80 14.15 4.96 -10.04
N LEU A 81 13.91 5.25 -8.75
CA LEU A 81 13.37 4.28 -7.80
C LEU A 81 11.93 3.86 -8.15
N LEU A 82 11.08 4.83 -8.49
CA LEU A 82 9.69 4.56 -8.87
C LEU A 82 9.61 3.77 -10.18
N THR A 83 10.44 4.11 -11.18
CA THR A 83 10.53 3.39 -12.45
C THR A 83 11.03 1.96 -12.24
N GLU A 84 11.99 1.73 -11.36
CA GLU A 84 12.46 0.38 -11.02
C GLU A 84 11.37 -0.45 -10.33
N ALA A 85 10.56 0.19 -9.46
CA ALA A 85 9.41 -0.47 -8.84
C ALA A 85 8.37 -0.87 -9.89
N GLU A 86 8.03 0.02 -10.83
CA GLU A 86 7.09 -0.21 -11.91
C GLU A 86 7.54 -1.34 -12.84
N ASN A 87 8.78 -1.30 -13.36
CA ASN A 87 9.34 -2.34 -14.22
C ASN A 87 9.24 -3.73 -13.60
N ARG A 88 9.42 -3.82 -12.27
CA ARG A 88 9.28 -5.09 -11.55
C ARG A 88 7.84 -5.55 -11.48
N GLN A 89 6.87 -4.65 -11.37
CA GLN A 89 5.46 -4.99 -11.39
C GLN A 89 5.04 -5.46 -12.79
N GLU A 90 5.43 -4.78 -13.85
CA GLU A 90 5.14 -5.18 -15.24
C GLU A 90 5.69 -6.58 -15.56
N ALA A 91 6.92 -6.87 -15.13
CA ALA A 91 7.53 -8.20 -15.30
C ALA A 91 6.75 -9.32 -14.60
N LEU A 92 6.03 -9.01 -13.51
CA LEU A 92 5.17 -9.97 -12.81
C LEU A 92 3.86 -10.26 -13.56
N TYR A 93 3.30 -9.27 -14.24
CA TYR A 93 2.10 -9.47 -15.06
C TYR A 93 2.38 -10.37 -16.26
N ALA A 94 3.58 -10.29 -16.84
CA ALA A 94 3.99 -11.12 -17.99
C ALA A 94 4.22 -12.61 -17.66
N LYS A 95 4.52 -12.96 -16.41
CA LYS A 95 4.92 -14.33 -15.99
C LYS A 95 3.81 -15.19 -15.36
N SER A 96 2.56 -14.73 -15.29
CA SER A 96 1.60 -15.24 -14.28
C SER A 96 0.95 -16.61 -14.53
N ILE A 97 1.25 -17.34 -15.59
CA ILE A 97 0.46 -18.53 -15.98
C ILE A 97 0.99 -19.87 -15.42
N SER A 98 2.29 -20.02 -15.16
CA SER A 98 2.87 -21.34 -14.85
C SER A 98 3.20 -21.64 -13.37
N GLN A 99 3.09 -20.68 -12.46
CA GLN A 99 3.60 -20.82 -11.07
C GLN A 99 2.55 -21.01 -9.97
N LYS A 100 1.27 -21.11 -10.30
CA LYS A 100 0.18 -21.09 -9.29
C LYS A 100 0.13 -22.29 -8.34
N MET A 101 0.65 -23.46 -8.71
CA MET A 101 0.53 -24.67 -7.88
C MET A 101 1.53 -24.76 -6.72
N ALA A 102 2.76 -24.27 -6.89
CA ALA A 102 3.79 -24.36 -5.83
C ALA A 102 3.56 -23.40 -4.66
N SER A 103 2.89 -22.27 -4.91
CA SER A 103 2.59 -21.25 -3.88
C SER A 103 1.54 -21.67 -2.86
N PHE A 104 0.75 -22.69 -3.16
CA PHE A 104 -0.33 -23.17 -2.30
C PHE A 104 0.18 -23.82 -0.99
N ILE A 105 1.35 -24.47 -1.05
CA ILE A 105 1.90 -25.24 0.06
C ILE A 105 2.82 -24.38 0.95
N ILE A 106 3.46 -23.37 0.36
CA ILE A 106 4.41 -22.50 1.03
C ILE A 106 3.73 -21.14 1.28
N ASN A 107 4.04 -20.43 2.34
CA ASN A 107 3.37 -19.17 2.72
C ASN A 107 3.36 -18.13 1.58
N GLY A 108 2.49 -17.10 1.65
CA GLY A 108 2.32 -16.06 0.63
C GLY A 108 3.61 -15.30 0.26
N TYR A 109 4.63 -15.34 1.11
CA TYR A 109 5.96 -14.79 0.84
C TYR A 109 6.76 -15.51 -0.26
N THR A 110 6.28 -16.64 -0.78
CA THR A 110 6.95 -17.37 -1.87
C THR A 110 6.77 -16.70 -3.22
N GLU A 111 5.72 -15.89 -3.38
CA GLU A 111 5.50 -15.10 -4.60
C GLU A 111 6.04 -13.68 -4.44
N PRO A 112 6.53 -13.06 -5.54
CA PRO A 112 6.84 -11.64 -5.54
C PRO A 112 5.61 -10.82 -5.15
N TYR A 113 5.83 -9.73 -4.40
CA TYR A 113 4.74 -8.84 -4.02
C TYR A 113 4.16 -8.14 -5.25
N ARG A 114 2.84 -8.22 -5.38
CA ARG A 114 2.07 -7.49 -6.39
C ARG A 114 1.40 -6.30 -5.73
N LEU A 115 1.60 -5.14 -6.29
CA LEU A 115 0.96 -3.91 -5.80
C LEU A 115 -0.56 -4.07 -5.85
N LYS A 116 -1.22 -3.56 -4.82
CA LYS A 116 -2.66 -3.40 -4.80
C LYS A 116 -3.06 -2.33 -5.82
N TYR A 117 -4.32 -2.34 -6.26
CA TYR A 117 -4.76 -1.40 -7.29
C TYR A 117 -4.52 0.06 -6.88
N PHE A 118 -4.80 0.41 -5.62
CA PHE A 118 -4.55 1.76 -5.14
C PHE A 118 -3.05 2.06 -5.04
N GLU A 119 -2.21 1.12 -4.59
CA GLU A 119 -0.75 1.31 -4.53
C GLU A 119 -0.17 1.58 -5.93
N MET A 120 -0.67 0.90 -6.97
CA MET A 120 -0.25 1.13 -8.35
C MET A 120 -0.66 2.52 -8.83
N GLY A 121 -1.89 2.96 -8.54
CA GLY A 121 -2.35 4.31 -8.85
C GLY A 121 -1.49 5.40 -8.18
N TYR A 122 -1.13 5.18 -6.91
CA TYR A 122 -0.27 6.12 -6.18
C TYR A 122 1.21 6.05 -6.60
N LEU A 123 1.68 4.95 -7.18
CA LEU A 123 2.99 4.92 -7.85
C LEU A 123 3.03 5.95 -9.00
N PHE A 124 2.03 5.97 -9.88
CA PHE A 124 1.92 6.96 -10.94
C PHE A 124 1.79 8.38 -10.38
N PHE A 125 0.97 8.58 -9.36
CA PHE A 125 0.83 9.87 -8.68
C PHE A 125 2.19 10.42 -8.21
N TYR A 126 2.99 9.62 -7.53
CA TYR A 126 4.33 10.03 -7.07
C TYR A 126 5.30 10.30 -8.22
N LYS A 127 5.25 9.55 -9.33
CA LYS A 127 6.04 9.85 -10.53
C LYS A 127 5.66 11.21 -11.11
N ILE A 128 4.36 11.49 -11.20
CA ILE A 128 3.86 12.79 -11.68
C ILE A 128 4.35 13.92 -10.75
N LEU A 129 4.24 13.76 -9.44
CA LEU A 129 4.74 14.77 -8.48
C LEU A 129 6.25 15.02 -8.67
N ALA A 130 7.03 13.98 -8.88
CA ALA A 130 8.46 14.10 -9.13
C ALA A 130 8.76 14.89 -10.41
N TYR A 131 8.05 14.62 -11.51
CA TYR A 131 8.19 15.38 -12.75
C TYR A 131 7.76 16.84 -12.58
N LEU A 132 6.67 17.11 -11.85
CA LEU A 132 6.22 18.48 -11.58
C LEU A 132 7.28 19.27 -10.80
N GLN A 133 7.95 18.62 -9.85
CA GLN A 133 9.00 19.25 -9.05
C GLN A 133 10.26 19.54 -9.87
N GLU A 134 10.61 18.66 -10.79
CA GLU A 134 11.70 18.91 -11.77
C GLU A 134 11.30 19.93 -12.85
N LYS A 135 10.06 20.45 -12.79
CA LYS A 135 9.47 21.33 -13.82
C LYS A 135 9.44 20.67 -15.21
N ASN A 136 9.50 19.37 -15.24
CA ASN A 136 9.38 18.56 -16.46
C ASN A 136 7.91 18.26 -16.74
N LEU A 137 7.25 19.28 -17.21
CA LEU A 137 5.81 19.24 -17.42
C LEU A 137 5.40 18.25 -18.52
N GLN A 138 6.23 18.05 -19.53
CA GLN A 138 5.93 17.16 -20.65
C GLN A 138 5.86 15.70 -20.19
N ASP A 139 6.83 15.24 -19.42
CA ASP A 139 6.84 13.87 -18.91
C ASP A 139 5.77 13.68 -17.83
N ALA A 140 5.46 14.72 -17.03
CA ALA A 140 4.32 14.70 -16.12
C ALA A 140 3.00 14.44 -16.86
N LEU A 141 2.80 15.02 -18.06
CA LEU A 141 1.62 14.79 -18.88
C LEU A 141 1.58 13.35 -19.44
N VAL A 142 2.72 12.84 -19.91
CA VAL A 142 2.81 11.45 -20.40
C VAL A 142 2.43 10.49 -19.27
N GLU A 143 2.99 10.70 -18.07
CA GLU A 143 2.68 9.87 -16.91
C GLU A 143 1.21 9.99 -16.45
N THR A 144 0.63 11.19 -16.56
CA THR A 144 -0.80 11.40 -16.29
C THR A 144 -1.68 10.57 -17.23
N ARG A 145 -1.34 10.48 -18.52
CA ARG A 145 -2.05 9.62 -19.47
C ARG A 145 -1.90 8.14 -19.13
N THR A 146 -0.71 7.72 -18.71
CA THR A 146 -0.46 6.34 -18.25
C THR A 146 -1.34 6.01 -17.04
N MET A 147 -1.40 6.91 -16.05
CA MET A 147 -2.26 6.78 -14.88
C MET A 147 -3.74 6.67 -15.27
N VAL A 148 -4.24 7.54 -16.15
CA VAL A 148 -5.64 7.52 -16.60
C VAL A 148 -5.94 6.22 -17.35
N PHE A 149 -5.05 5.77 -18.24
CA PHE A 149 -5.20 4.49 -18.91
C PHE A 149 -5.29 3.32 -17.92
N PHE A 150 -4.46 3.33 -16.87
CA PHE A 150 -4.55 2.34 -15.81
C PHE A 150 -5.91 2.38 -15.09
N LEU A 151 -6.42 3.57 -14.73
CA LEU A 151 -7.71 3.75 -14.06
C LEU A 151 -8.88 3.30 -14.95
N ASP A 152 -8.83 3.58 -16.25
CA ASP A 152 -9.83 3.11 -17.20
C ASP A 152 -9.87 1.59 -17.29
N LYS A 153 -8.70 0.94 -17.37
CA LYS A 153 -8.60 -0.53 -17.36
C LYS A 153 -9.07 -1.13 -16.02
N LEU A 154 -8.76 -0.47 -14.91
CA LEU A 154 -9.27 -0.88 -13.61
C LEU A 154 -10.79 -0.84 -13.55
N ARG A 155 -11.39 0.26 -14.03
CA ARG A 155 -12.84 0.46 -14.06
C ARG A 155 -13.52 -0.55 -14.98
N GLU A 156 -12.99 -0.76 -16.20
CA GLU A 156 -13.52 -1.74 -17.16
C GLU A 156 -13.52 -3.17 -16.61
N ASN A 157 -12.45 -3.58 -15.93
CA ASN A 157 -12.27 -4.96 -15.47
C ASN A 157 -12.89 -5.25 -14.10
N THR A 158 -13.04 -4.25 -13.25
CA THR A 158 -13.41 -4.46 -11.83
C THR A 158 -14.56 -3.58 -11.35
N GLY A 159 -14.98 -2.60 -12.13
CA GLY A 159 -15.92 -1.56 -11.70
C GLY A 159 -15.34 -0.57 -10.67
N LYS A 160 -14.04 -0.67 -10.33
CA LYS A 160 -13.36 0.21 -9.37
C LYS A 160 -12.74 1.41 -10.07
N ASP A 161 -12.69 2.53 -9.35
CA ASP A 161 -11.99 3.74 -9.78
C ASP A 161 -11.38 4.42 -8.56
N ASP A 162 -10.48 5.38 -8.77
CA ASP A 162 -9.96 6.22 -7.69
C ASP A 162 -10.42 7.68 -7.92
N PRO A 163 -11.32 8.20 -7.07
CA PRO A 163 -11.89 9.53 -7.25
C PRO A 163 -10.84 10.64 -7.28
N PHE A 164 -9.87 10.55 -6.36
CA PHE A 164 -8.83 11.57 -6.25
C PHE A 164 -7.86 11.54 -7.45
N LEU A 165 -7.44 10.38 -7.90
CA LEU A 165 -6.53 10.27 -9.04
C LEU A 165 -7.17 10.75 -10.34
N GLN A 166 -8.48 10.50 -10.55
CA GLN A 166 -9.25 11.08 -11.66
C GLN A 166 -9.34 12.62 -11.56
N TYR A 167 -9.62 13.13 -10.35
CA TYR A 167 -9.64 14.57 -10.10
C TYR A 167 -8.27 15.19 -10.36
N PHE A 168 -7.20 14.62 -9.84
CA PHE A 168 -5.83 15.07 -10.03
C PHE A 168 -5.45 15.10 -11.51
N ALA A 169 -5.76 14.06 -12.27
CA ALA A 169 -5.56 14.02 -13.71
C ALA A 169 -6.30 15.17 -14.41
N SER A 170 -7.55 15.44 -14.00
CA SER A 170 -8.33 16.53 -14.60
C SER A 170 -7.66 17.90 -14.41
N GLN A 171 -7.07 18.16 -13.24
CA GLN A 171 -6.33 19.39 -12.95
C GLN A 171 -5.08 19.52 -13.83
N LEU A 172 -4.34 18.45 -14.00
CA LEU A 172 -3.14 18.43 -14.83
C LEU A 172 -3.48 18.62 -16.32
N PHE A 173 -4.50 17.99 -16.83
CA PHE A 173 -4.96 18.21 -18.21
C PHE A 173 -5.43 19.67 -18.43
N LEU A 174 -6.07 20.30 -17.44
CA LEU A 174 -6.40 21.72 -17.51
C LEU A 174 -5.15 22.60 -17.58
N MET A 175 -4.10 22.30 -16.79
CA MET A 175 -2.82 23.02 -16.86
C MET A 175 -2.21 22.97 -18.27
N TRP A 176 -2.45 21.89 -19.00
CA TRP A 176 -1.93 21.68 -20.35
C TRP A 176 -2.83 22.19 -21.45
N GLY A 177 -4.04 22.64 -21.13
CA GLY A 177 -5.03 23.01 -22.14
C GLY A 177 -5.67 21.82 -22.87
N ALA A 178 -5.51 20.60 -22.33
CA ALA A 178 -6.15 19.38 -22.84
C ALA A 178 -7.60 19.29 -22.29
N TYR A 179 -8.45 20.23 -22.69
CA TYR A 179 -9.78 20.45 -22.10
C TYR A 179 -10.72 19.24 -22.21
N SER A 180 -10.63 18.49 -23.30
CA SER A 180 -11.45 17.28 -23.50
C SER A 180 -11.09 16.20 -22.48
N ASP A 181 -9.81 15.92 -22.31
CA ASP A 181 -9.31 14.91 -21.36
C ASP A 181 -9.62 15.37 -19.92
N ALA A 182 -9.43 16.67 -19.64
CA ALA A 182 -9.75 17.25 -18.34
C ALA A 182 -11.24 17.07 -17.97
N ARG A 183 -12.16 17.29 -18.93
CA ARG A 183 -13.59 17.14 -18.72
C ARG A 183 -13.95 15.67 -18.44
N ILE A 184 -13.42 14.72 -19.22
CA ILE A 184 -13.66 13.30 -19.04
C ILE A 184 -13.19 12.83 -17.64
N CYS A 185 -11.95 13.15 -17.27
CA CYS A 185 -11.42 12.80 -15.97
C CYS A 185 -12.23 13.44 -14.82
N LYS A 186 -12.69 14.67 -14.99
CA LYS A 186 -13.54 15.35 -14.01
C LYS A 186 -14.89 14.65 -13.83
N GLU A 187 -15.56 14.27 -14.92
CA GLU A 187 -16.82 13.52 -14.89
C GLU A 187 -16.61 12.14 -14.23
N ASN A 188 -15.50 11.45 -14.52
CA ASN A 188 -15.13 10.20 -13.85
C ASN A 188 -14.91 10.43 -12.35
N ALA A 189 -14.21 11.50 -11.96
CA ALA A 189 -14.00 11.84 -10.55
C ALA A 189 -15.33 12.10 -9.83
N GLU A 190 -16.21 12.92 -10.39
CA GLU A 190 -17.54 13.22 -9.82
C GLU A 190 -18.33 11.93 -9.58
N ASN A 191 -18.41 11.05 -10.57
CA ASN A 191 -19.07 9.75 -10.45
C ASN A 191 -18.42 8.85 -9.41
N ALA A 192 -17.08 8.82 -9.38
CA ALA A 192 -16.35 7.99 -8.43
C ALA A 192 -16.54 8.49 -6.99
N TYR A 193 -16.47 9.81 -6.73
CA TYR A 193 -16.74 10.37 -5.39
C TYR A 193 -18.16 10.07 -4.88
N ILE A 194 -19.17 10.10 -5.76
CA ILE A 194 -20.55 9.73 -5.41
C ILE A 194 -20.67 8.26 -5.00
N ASN A 195 -19.92 7.38 -5.66
CA ASN A 195 -19.94 5.94 -5.42
C ASN A 195 -19.13 5.50 -4.20
N PHE A 196 -18.32 6.39 -3.63
CA PHE A 196 -17.60 6.13 -2.38
C PHE A 196 -18.43 6.58 -1.18
N ALA A 197 -18.21 5.94 -0.02
CA ALA A 197 -18.85 6.35 1.21
C ALA A 197 -18.42 7.78 1.61
N ASP A 198 -19.30 8.52 2.28
CA ASP A 198 -19.03 9.88 2.79
C ASP A 198 -17.75 9.98 3.64
N SER A 199 -17.37 8.85 4.28
CA SER A 199 -16.14 8.74 5.07
C SER A 199 -14.84 8.70 4.25
N TYR A 200 -14.92 8.56 2.91
CA TYR A 200 -13.73 8.55 2.08
C TYR A 200 -13.11 9.94 1.99
N ALA A 201 -13.76 10.86 1.29
CA ALA A 201 -13.28 12.20 0.99
C ALA A 201 -14.34 12.99 0.19
N LYS A 202 -14.07 14.24 -0.06
CA LYS A 202 -14.94 15.09 -0.90
C LYS A 202 -14.15 15.69 -2.05
N MET A 203 -14.79 15.77 -3.21
CA MET A 203 -14.22 16.50 -4.34
C MET A 203 -14.09 17.99 -3.96
N PRO A 204 -12.94 18.62 -4.20
CA PRO A 204 -12.76 20.04 -3.94
C PRO A 204 -13.73 20.89 -4.75
N ALA A 205 -14.15 22.01 -4.15
CA ALA A 205 -14.97 22.98 -4.86
C ALA A 205 -14.21 23.54 -6.09
N LYS A 206 -14.93 23.69 -7.19
CA LYS A 206 -14.35 24.26 -8.41
C LYS A 206 -13.97 25.72 -8.15
N VAL A 207 -12.71 26.06 -8.38
CA VAL A 207 -12.30 27.46 -8.45
C VAL A 207 -12.83 28.08 -9.75
N GLN A 208 -13.62 29.14 -9.63
CA GLN A 208 -14.15 29.86 -10.78
C GLN A 208 -13.32 31.12 -11.01
N PHE A 209 -12.83 31.27 -12.24
CA PHE A 209 -12.19 32.53 -12.67
C PHE A 209 -13.26 33.52 -13.14
N THR A 210 -13.18 34.71 -12.61
CA THR A 210 -14.01 35.83 -13.01
C THR A 210 -13.17 36.86 -13.81
N GLU A 211 -13.80 37.91 -14.34
CA GLU A 211 -13.05 38.97 -14.99
C GLU A 211 -12.11 39.74 -14.05
N GLU A 212 -12.46 39.80 -12.77
CA GLU A 212 -11.64 40.41 -11.71
C GLU A 212 -10.36 39.61 -11.42
N ASP A 213 -10.36 38.34 -11.80
CA ASP A 213 -9.24 37.41 -11.56
C ASP A 213 -8.20 37.43 -12.71
N ARG A 214 -8.30 38.38 -13.64
CA ARG A 214 -7.42 38.43 -14.83
C ARG A 214 -5.92 38.53 -14.49
N ASN A 215 -5.58 39.08 -13.33
CA ASN A 215 -4.20 39.20 -12.86
C ASN A 215 -3.77 38.11 -11.89
N LYS A 216 -4.58 37.06 -11.72
CA LYS A 216 -4.32 36.00 -10.78
C LYS A 216 -3.86 34.69 -11.47
N GLY A 217 -3.11 33.90 -10.74
CA GLY A 217 -2.79 32.52 -11.02
C GLY A 217 -3.45 31.60 -10.00
N LEU A 218 -3.65 30.35 -10.36
CA LEU A 218 -4.16 29.31 -9.46
C LEU A 218 -2.99 28.71 -8.67
N LEU A 219 -3.10 28.73 -7.35
CA LEU A 219 -2.21 28.01 -6.46
C LEU A 219 -2.95 26.79 -5.88
N THR A 220 -2.40 25.62 -6.09
CA THR A 220 -2.81 24.38 -5.42
C THR A 220 -1.74 23.97 -4.41
N VAL A 221 -2.15 23.74 -3.17
CA VAL A 221 -1.29 23.21 -2.12
C VAL A 221 -1.84 21.88 -1.66
N GLN A 222 -1.06 20.82 -1.83
CA GLN A 222 -1.38 19.47 -1.34
C GLN A 222 -0.60 19.14 -0.08
N HIS A 223 -1.31 18.63 0.91
CA HIS A 223 -0.78 18.14 2.16
C HIS A 223 -0.96 16.62 2.25
N LEU A 224 0.13 15.87 2.06
CA LEU A 224 0.20 14.43 2.20
C LEU A 224 0.44 14.11 3.68
N ASN A 225 -0.62 13.75 4.40
CA ASN A 225 -0.62 13.71 5.86
C ASN A 225 -0.71 12.32 6.46
N GLY A 226 -0.05 12.12 7.62
CA GLY A 226 -0.09 10.91 8.42
C GLY A 226 0.57 9.70 7.75
N MET A 227 0.35 8.52 8.28
CA MET A 227 0.87 7.26 7.79
C MET A 227 -0.26 6.27 7.55
N ILE A 228 -0.24 5.59 6.42
CA ILE A 228 -1.21 4.54 6.09
C ILE A 228 -1.10 3.39 7.11
N PRO A 229 -2.19 2.66 7.40
CA PRO A 229 -2.11 1.43 8.18
C PRO A 229 -1.22 0.39 7.51
N PHE A 230 -0.72 -0.55 8.28
CA PHE A 230 0.02 -1.69 7.75
C PHE A 230 -0.49 -3.01 8.34
N LEU A 231 -0.07 -4.14 7.75
CA LEU A 231 -0.50 -5.45 8.20
C LEU A 231 0.49 -6.05 9.21
N ILE A 232 -0.07 -6.67 10.24
CA ILE A 232 0.65 -7.53 11.20
C ILE A 232 0.14 -8.95 11.10
N SER A 233 0.97 -9.95 11.45
CA SER A 233 0.57 -11.34 11.50
C SER A 233 0.04 -11.70 12.88
N GLN A 234 -1.21 -12.10 12.96
CA GLN A 234 -1.84 -12.61 14.18
C GLN A 234 -2.00 -14.12 14.07
N LYS A 235 -1.34 -14.87 14.94
CA LYS A 235 -1.50 -16.32 15.06
C LYS A 235 -2.66 -16.64 15.99
N THR A 236 -3.51 -17.55 15.56
CA THR A 236 -4.63 -18.05 16.37
C THR A 236 -4.77 -19.56 16.20
N MET A 237 -5.25 -20.21 17.25
CA MET A 237 -5.63 -21.62 17.21
C MET A 237 -7.11 -21.71 16.90
N VAL A 238 -7.48 -22.39 15.86
CA VAL A 238 -8.87 -22.56 15.44
C VAL A 238 -9.23 -24.05 15.45
N ALA A 239 -10.33 -24.37 16.11
CA ALA A 239 -10.90 -25.71 16.02
C ALA A 239 -11.40 -25.95 14.60
N TRP A 240 -10.93 -27.01 13.97
CA TRP A 240 -11.15 -27.26 12.54
C TRP A 240 -12.62 -27.34 12.14
N ASN A 241 -13.47 -27.90 12.99
CA ASN A 241 -14.90 -27.97 12.75
C ASN A 241 -15.57 -26.59 12.52
N ARG A 242 -15.10 -25.54 13.21
CA ARG A 242 -15.58 -24.16 12.99
C ARG A 242 -15.05 -23.56 11.69
N PHE A 243 -13.83 -23.91 11.32
CA PHE A 243 -13.20 -23.42 10.09
C PHE A 243 -13.82 -24.03 8.84
N GLY A 244 -14.08 -25.34 8.86
CA GLY A 244 -14.75 -26.06 7.77
C GLY A 244 -16.14 -25.50 7.45
N PHE A 245 -16.89 -25.07 8.48
CA PHE A 245 -18.18 -24.44 8.31
C PHE A 245 -18.06 -23.05 7.63
N ALA A 246 -17.09 -22.22 8.05
CA ALA A 246 -16.88 -20.90 7.48
C ALA A 246 -16.46 -20.96 5.99
N ILE A 247 -15.68 -21.97 5.60
CA ILE A 247 -15.27 -22.16 4.20
C ILE A 247 -16.41 -22.71 3.34
N GLY A 248 -17.23 -23.63 3.88
CA GLY A 248 -18.34 -24.24 3.16
C GLY A 248 -19.51 -23.28 2.85
N THR A 249 -19.61 -22.14 3.57
CA THR A 249 -20.66 -21.14 3.38
C THR A 249 -20.31 -20.03 2.40
N THR A 250 -19.07 -19.94 1.97
CA THR A 250 -18.62 -18.92 0.98
C THR A 250 -18.69 -19.47 -0.44
N ASN A 251 -19.79 -19.19 -1.13
CA ASN A 251 -19.95 -19.48 -2.56
C ASN A 251 -19.00 -18.62 -3.38
N GLY A 252 -18.13 -19.27 -4.20
CA GLY A 252 -17.49 -18.61 -5.32
C GLY A 252 -15.97 -18.45 -5.28
N TYR A 253 -15.22 -19.56 -5.08
CA TYR A 253 -13.76 -19.53 -5.27
C TYR A 253 -13.31 -20.55 -6.34
N GLU A 254 -13.23 -20.08 -7.56
CA GLU A 254 -12.76 -20.87 -8.72
C GLU A 254 -11.26 -21.22 -8.69
N THR A 255 -10.52 -20.77 -7.68
CA THR A 255 -9.05 -20.87 -7.65
C THR A 255 -8.48 -21.94 -6.73
N VAL A 256 -9.32 -22.64 -5.97
CA VAL A 256 -8.89 -23.73 -5.06
C VAL A 256 -9.32 -25.04 -5.64
N ASP A 257 -8.37 -25.96 -5.86
CA ASP A 257 -8.70 -27.34 -6.24
C ASP A 257 -9.59 -27.96 -5.16
N GLN A 258 -10.85 -28.22 -5.52
CA GLN A 258 -11.89 -28.74 -4.63
C GLN A 258 -11.49 -30.10 -4.04
N ASN A 259 -10.69 -30.91 -4.75
CA ASN A 259 -10.23 -32.19 -4.26
C ASN A 259 -9.18 -32.02 -3.15
N VAL A 260 -8.28 -31.05 -3.31
CA VAL A 260 -7.28 -30.70 -2.27
C VAL A 260 -7.97 -30.13 -1.04
N LEU A 261 -8.94 -29.24 -1.24
CA LEU A 261 -9.74 -28.66 -0.16
C LEU A 261 -10.51 -29.75 0.60
N THR A 262 -11.22 -30.62 -0.10
CA THR A 262 -12.02 -31.71 0.49
C THR A 262 -11.14 -32.71 1.26
N ALA A 263 -9.99 -33.11 0.72
CA ALA A 263 -9.04 -33.98 1.38
C ALA A 263 -8.44 -33.36 2.64
N ALA A 264 -8.09 -32.07 2.57
CA ALA A 264 -7.59 -31.31 3.71
C ALA A 264 -8.66 -31.19 4.82
N LEU A 265 -9.90 -30.89 4.46
CA LEU A 265 -11.03 -30.81 5.38
C LEU A 265 -11.32 -32.14 6.09
N ALA A 266 -11.32 -33.25 5.36
CA ALA A 266 -11.60 -34.60 5.92
C ALA A 266 -10.51 -35.06 6.89
N GLY A 267 -9.23 -34.74 6.63
CA GLY A 267 -8.10 -35.21 7.42
C GLY A 267 -7.87 -34.49 8.75
N ALA A 268 -8.40 -33.27 8.90
CA ALA A 268 -8.17 -32.42 10.08
C ALA A 268 -9.39 -32.29 11.00
N TYR A 269 -10.45 -33.05 10.75
CA TYR A 269 -11.69 -32.95 11.51
C TYR A 269 -11.49 -33.29 13.00
N GLY A 270 -11.87 -32.36 13.87
CA GLY A 270 -11.76 -32.50 15.34
C GLY A 270 -10.48 -31.92 15.96
N ASP A 271 -9.46 -31.61 15.18
CA ASP A 271 -8.20 -31.07 15.67
C ASP A 271 -8.20 -29.53 15.72
N ALA A 272 -7.29 -28.93 16.52
CA ALA A 272 -7.03 -27.50 16.51
C ALA A 272 -5.79 -27.20 15.66
N ILE A 273 -5.92 -26.24 14.76
CA ILE A 273 -4.88 -25.88 13.80
C ILE A 273 -4.43 -24.43 14.06
N ALA A 274 -3.11 -24.21 14.05
CA ALA A 274 -2.55 -22.88 14.08
C ALA A 274 -2.71 -22.20 12.71
N VAL A 275 -3.39 -21.08 12.66
CA VAL A 275 -3.58 -20.25 11.47
C VAL A 275 -3.03 -18.87 11.73
N ALA A 276 -2.22 -18.34 10.81
CA ALA A 276 -1.77 -16.96 10.85
C ALA A 276 -2.60 -16.15 9.85
N LEU A 277 -3.29 -15.12 10.36
CA LEU A 277 -4.10 -14.20 9.58
C LEU A 277 -3.50 -12.79 9.66
N PRO A 278 -3.54 -12.03 8.57
CA PRO A 278 -3.16 -10.63 8.62
C PRO A 278 -4.23 -9.83 9.37
N LYS A 279 -3.77 -8.84 10.13
CA LYS A 279 -4.61 -7.87 10.83
C LYS A 279 -4.11 -6.46 10.51
N VAL A 280 -5.05 -5.55 10.28
CA VAL A 280 -4.75 -4.14 10.07
C VAL A 280 -4.26 -3.51 11.38
N GLN A 281 -3.09 -2.89 11.34
CA GLN A 281 -2.52 -2.07 12.39
C GLN A 281 -2.57 -0.61 11.97
N GLU A 282 -3.36 0.18 12.68
CA GLU A 282 -3.42 1.63 12.46
C GLU A 282 -2.18 2.34 13.00
N VAL A 283 -1.85 3.44 12.34
CA VAL A 283 -0.77 4.34 12.77
C VAL A 283 -1.42 5.66 13.17
N PRO A 284 -1.49 5.98 14.47
CA PRO A 284 -2.03 7.26 14.92
C PRO A 284 -1.10 8.41 14.49
N TYR A 285 -1.69 9.55 14.20
CA TYR A 285 -1.00 10.81 13.88
C TYR A 285 -1.77 12.00 14.45
N GLU A 286 -1.05 13.07 14.79
CA GLU A 286 -1.60 14.23 15.51
C GLU A 286 -2.24 15.25 14.58
N VAL A 287 -1.65 15.47 13.41
CA VAL A 287 -2.13 16.47 12.44
C VAL A 287 -3.43 16.02 11.80
N LYS A 288 -4.53 16.75 12.02
CA LYS A 288 -5.88 16.44 11.51
C LYS A 288 -6.34 17.37 10.40
N GLY A 289 -5.78 18.56 10.35
CA GLY A 289 -6.10 19.60 9.36
C GLY A 289 -4.90 20.40 8.95
N SER A 290 -5.10 21.29 8.00
CA SER A 290 -4.10 22.32 7.67
C SER A 290 -4.75 23.58 7.10
N ARG A 291 -4.09 24.69 7.29
CA ARG A 291 -4.55 26.03 6.89
C ARG A 291 -3.47 26.71 6.05
N LEU A 292 -3.90 27.28 4.92
CA LEU A 292 -3.03 27.95 3.97
C LEU A 292 -3.01 29.47 4.24
N LEU A 293 -1.82 30.01 4.36
CA LEU A 293 -1.59 31.44 4.47
C LEU A 293 -0.75 31.91 3.28
N VAL A 294 -1.08 33.12 2.79
CA VAL A 294 -0.32 33.84 1.77
C VAL A 294 0.09 35.19 2.35
N ASN A 295 1.39 35.46 2.40
CA ASN A 295 1.95 36.68 3.00
C ASN A 295 1.42 36.96 4.43
N GLY A 296 1.27 35.89 5.22
CA GLY A 296 0.77 35.96 6.59
C GLY A 296 -0.75 36.01 6.76
N ILE A 297 -1.52 36.09 5.66
CA ILE A 297 -3.00 36.16 5.68
C ILE A 297 -3.56 34.78 5.40
N THR A 298 -4.47 34.27 6.24
CA THR A 298 -5.20 33.02 5.99
C THR A 298 -6.10 33.17 4.78
N VAL A 299 -5.92 32.30 3.78
CA VAL A 299 -6.68 32.32 2.53
C VAL A 299 -7.59 31.12 2.33
N ALA A 300 -7.25 29.96 2.92
CA ALA A 300 -8.08 28.77 2.84
C ALA A 300 -7.72 27.75 3.93
N GLU A 301 -8.65 26.85 4.21
CA GLU A 301 -8.38 25.58 4.89
C GLU A 301 -8.34 24.46 3.86
N THR A 302 -7.52 23.44 4.12
CA THR A 302 -7.44 22.29 3.21
C THR A 302 -8.62 21.36 3.39
N THR A 303 -9.14 20.84 2.28
CA THR A 303 -10.19 19.83 2.24
C THR A 303 -9.56 18.44 2.10
N LEU A 304 -10.12 17.43 2.75
CA LEU A 304 -9.76 16.03 2.55
C LEU A 304 -10.19 15.59 1.14
N VAL A 305 -9.24 15.27 0.27
CA VAL A 305 -9.49 14.89 -1.11
C VAL A 305 -9.22 13.41 -1.39
N SER A 306 -8.37 12.78 -0.58
CA SER A 306 -8.15 11.34 -0.61
C SER A 306 -7.89 10.77 0.78
N ASN A 307 -8.49 9.62 1.06
CA ASN A 307 -8.30 8.86 2.30
C ASN A 307 -7.71 7.49 1.96
N LEU A 308 -6.37 7.40 1.98
CA LEU A 308 -5.67 6.15 1.67
C LEU A 308 -5.87 5.10 2.76
N THR A 309 -6.09 5.53 4.01
CA THR A 309 -6.49 4.61 5.09
C THR A 309 -7.80 3.90 4.77
N TYR A 310 -8.78 4.62 4.22
CA TYR A 310 -10.04 4.03 3.77
C TYR A 310 -9.81 3.04 2.62
N LEU A 311 -9.03 3.44 1.60
CA LEU A 311 -8.71 2.58 0.45
C LEU A 311 -8.00 1.29 0.88
N PHE A 312 -7.05 1.41 1.80
CA PHE A 312 -6.32 0.27 2.37
C PHE A 312 -7.27 -0.71 3.08
N LYS A 313 -8.12 -0.20 3.98
CA LYS A 313 -9.09 -1.01 4.72
C LYS A 313 -10.11 -1.66 3.78
N LYS A 314 -10.69 -0.90 2.86
CA LYS A 314 -11.63 -1.39 1.87
C LYS A 314 -11.03 -2.51 1.01
N ASN A 315 -9.79 -2.32 0.51
CA ASN A 315 -9.11 -3.37 -0.25
C ASN A 315 -8.84 -4.61 0.61
N PHE A 316 -8.44 -4.42 1.87
CA PHE A 316 -8.21 -5.51 2.81
C PHE A 316 -9.50 -6.31 3.05
N ASP A 317 -10.63 -5.62 3.31
CA ASP A 317 -11.92 -6.26 3.57
C ASP A 317 -12.43 -7.05 2.34
N GLU A 318 -12.26 -6.51 1.13
CA GLU A 318 -12.62 -7.18 -0.12
C GLU A 318 -11.80 -8.45 -0.37
N GLU A 319 -10.52 -8.44 0.01
CA GLU A 319 -9.64 -9.59 -0.14
C GLU A 319 -9.69 -10.57 1.05
N TYR A 320 -10.26 -10.17 2.18
CA TYR A 320 -10.16 -10.90 3.45
C TYR A 320 -10.65 -12.34 3.36
N ASN A 321 -11.78 -12.58 2.72
CA ASN A 321 -12.32 -13.93 2.54
C ASN A 321 -11.37 -14.83 1.75
N LYS A 322 -10.76 -14.32 0.69
CA LYS A 322 -9.75 -15.05 -0.10
C LYS A 322 -8.51 -15.35 0.75
N ILE A 323 -8.06 -14.39 1.54
CA ILE A 323 -6.92 -14.53 2.45
C ILE A 323 -7.24 -15.61 3.49
N LEU A 324 -8.42 -15.57 4.09
CA LEU A 324 -8.89 -16.52 5.08
C LEU A 324 -8.86 -17.94 4.53
N ILE A 325 -9.48 -18.18 3.37
CA ILE A 325 -9.54 -19.49 2.74
C ILE A 325 -8.13 -20.00 2.39
N THR A 326 -7.32 -19.17 1.77
CA THR A 326 -5.95 -19.54 1.39
C THR A 326 -5.10 -19.92 2.61
N SER A 327 -5.24 -19.17 3.71
CA SER A 327 -4.54 -19.44 4.96
C SER A 327 -5.02 -20.73 5.61
N ALA A 328 -6.33 -21.00 5.58
CA ALA A 328 -6.92 -22.24 6.10
C ALA A 328 -6.45 -23.46 5.32
N VAL A 329 -6.52 -23.42 3.99
CA VAL A 329 -6.08 -24.54 3.13
C VAL A 329 -4.59 -24.83 3.35
N ARG A 330 -3.76 -23.78 3.45
CA ARG A 330 -2.34 -23.91 3.73
C ARG A 330 -2.08 -24.57 5.09
N ALA A 331 -2.74 -24.12 6.15
CA ALA A 331 -2.61 -24.68 7.49
C ALA A 331 -3.05 -26.15 7.53
N ALA A 332 -4.17 -26.49 6.88
CA ALA A 332 -4.65 -27.84 6.75
C ALA A 332 -3.68 -28.76 5.98
N THR A 333 -3.13 -28.30 4.87
CA THR A 333 -2.15 -29.06 4.07
C THR A 333 -0.88 -29.33 4.88
N LYS A 334 -0.36 -28.34 5.61
CA LYS A 334 0.78 -28.54 6.53
C LYS A 334 0.46 -29.56 7.61
N PHE A 335 -0.73 -29.49 8.20
CA PHE A 335 -1.19 -30.43 9.21
C PHE A 335 -1.25 -31.88 8.67
N LEU A 336 -1.81 -32.08 7.48
CA LEU A 336 -1.88 -33.40 6.83
C LEU A 336 -0.50 -33.99 6.52
N ILE A 337 0.44 -33.15 6.04
CA ILE A 337 1.83 -33.56 5.79
C ILE A 337 2.47 -34.04 7.11
N THR A 338 2.25 -33.29 8.19
CA THR A 338 2.75 -33.67 9.53
C THR A 338 2.17 -34.99 9.98
N LYS A 339 0.84 -35.17 9.90
CA LYS A 339 0.14 -36.40 10.33
C LYS A 339 0.54 -37.60 9.49
N SER A 340 0.76 -37.43 8.19
CA SER A 340 1.24 -38.50 7.29
C SER A 340 2.68 -38.92 7.62
N ALA A 341 3.55 -37.98 7.93
CA ALA A 341 4.92 -38.25 8.36
C ALA A 341 4.95 -38.99 9.70
N GLN A 342 4.07 -38.62 10.64
CA GLN A 342 3.87 -39.30 11.93
C GLN A 342 3.45 -40.76 11.77
N ASN A 343 2.42 -41.03 10.97
CA ASN A 343 1.91 -42.37 10.74
C ASN A 343 2.93 -43.31 10.05
N GLY A 344 3.83 -42.73 9.25
CA GLY A 344 4.92 -43.47 8.61
C GLY A 344 6.06 -43.84 9.57
N MET A 345 6.26 -43.11 10.67
CA MET A 345 7.33 -43.32 11.66
C MET A 345 6.87 -44.14 12.86
N ASN A 346 5.62 -44.01 13.30
CA ASN A 346 5.06 -44.75 14.44
C ASN A 346 4.98 -46.26 14.23
N LYS A 347 5.25 -46.77 13.04
CA LYS A 347 5.35 -48.20 12.77
C LYS A 347 6.68 -48.85 13.23
N LYS A 348 7.65 -48.07 13.74
CA LYS A 348 8.98 -48.57 14.07
C LYS A 348 9.52 -48.30 15.48
N ASP A 349 9.11 -47.24 16.20
CA ASP A 349 9.58 -46.91 17.56
C ASP A 349 8.75 -45.79 18.20
N ASN A 350 8.05 -46.12 19.31
CA ASN A 350 7.12 -45.16 19.95
C ASN A 350 7.78 -43.90 20.57
N THR A 351 9.06 -43.98 20.96
CA THR A 351 9.74 -42.87 21.66
C THR A 351 10.34 -41.84 20.67
N VAL A 352 10.86 -42.31 19.55
CA VAL A 352 11.42 -41.47 18.50
C VAL A 352 10.28 -40.73 17.74
N GLY A 353 9.11 -41.36 17.62
CA GLY A 353 7.91 -40.78 17.03
C GLY A 353 7.47 -39.53 17.77
N SER A 354 7.35 -39.56 19.10
CA SER A 354 6.86 -38.45 19.92
C SER A 354 7.76 -37.21 19.87
N ILE A 355 9.09 -37.38 19.86
CA ILE A 355 10.03 -36.24 19.77
C ILE A 355 9.97 -35.61 18.38
N THR A 356 9.90 -36.43 17.33
CA THR A 356 9.80 -35.92 15.94
C THR A 356 8.48 -35.19 15.72
N ASP A 357 7.40 -35.63 16.34
CA ASP A 357 6.08 -35.03 16.30
C ASP A 357 6.08 -33.63 16.90
N ILE A 358 6.67 -33.46 18.08
CA ILE A 358 6.82 -32.18 18.76
C ILE A 358 7.65 -31.22 17.92
N ILE A 359 8.76 -31.70 17.34
CA ILE A 359 9.65 -30.88 16.52
C ILE A 359 8.94 -30.42 15.21
N LEU A 360 8.26 -31.35 14.50
CA LEU A 360 7.57 -31.02 13.26
C LEU A 360 6.40 -30.05 13.51
N THR A 361 5.58 -30.34 14.53
CA THR A 361 4.45 -29.46 14.88
C THR A 361 4.93 -28.08 15.29
N SER A 362 6.00 -28.00 16.10
CA SER A 362 6.60 -26.74 16.51
C SER A 362 7.18 -25.95 15.34
N LEU A 363 7.85 -26.62 14.40
CA LEU A 363 8.40 -26.01 13.18
C LEU A 363 7.29 -25.48 12.27
N PHE A 364 6.24 -26.24 12.02
CA PHE A 364 5.12 -25.79 11.18
C PHE A 364 4.37 -24.62 11.81
N THR A 365 4.15 -24.66 13.12
CA THR A 365 3.55 -23.54 13.87
C THR A 365 4.46 -22.29 13.86
N ALA A 366 5.77 -22.48 13.98
CA ALA A 366 6.73 -21.38 13.94
C ALA A 366 6.82 -20.73 12.55
N THR A 367 6.67 -21.52 11.49
CA THR A 367 6.75 -21.05 10.08
C THR A 367 5.43 -20.50 9.55
N GLU A 368 4.32 -20.64 10.29
CA GLU A 368 3.05 -20.07 9.89
C GLU A 368 3.06 -18.56 10.11
N ASN A 369 3.09 -17.81 9.02
CA ASN A 369 3.03 -16.33 9.02
C ASN A 369 2.06 -15.86 7.94
N ALA A 370 1.24 -14.88 8.27
CA ALA A 370 0.40 -14.20 7.30
C ALA A 370 1.24 -13.28 6.40
N ASP A 371 0.80 -13.08 5.18
CA ASP A 371 1.37 -12.06 4.31
C ASP A 371 1.02 -10.67 4.86
N THR A 372 2.03 -9.95 5.31
CA THR A 372 1.92 -8.61 5.91
C THR A 372 2.56 -7.53 5.07
N ARG A 373 2.83 -7.83 3.81
CA ARG A 373 3.45 -6.90 2.85
C ARG A 373 2.43 -5.84 2.43
N SER A 374 2.89 -4.59 2.38
CA SER A 374 2.15 -3.42 1.91
C SER A 374 3.12 -2.26 1.74
N TRP A 375 2.80 -1.30 0.93
CA TRP A 375 3.53 -0.03 0.84
C TRP A 375 3.19 0.85 2.06
N PHE A 376 3.89 0.63 3.17
CA PHE A 376 3.54 1.19 4.48
C PHE A 376 4.02 2.63 4.69
N THR A 377 4.79 3.20 3.78
CA THR A 377 5.28 4.59 3.86
C THR A 377 4.36 5.60 3.17
N LEU A 378 3.27 5.16 2.54
CA LEU A 378 2.24 6.04 1.99
C LEU A 378 1.61 6.94 3.07
N PRO A 379 1.07 8.13 2.71
CA PRO A 379 0.29 8.95 3.63
C PRO A 379 -1.04 8.28 3.99
N ALA A 380 -1.58 8.66 5.15
CA ALA A 380 -2.93 8.23 5.54
C ALA A 380 -4.01 8.93 4.71
N GLN A 381 -3.75 10.19 4.36
CA GLN A 381 -4.69 11.04 3.64
C GLN A 381 -3.96 12.12 2.82
N ILE A 382 -4.65 12.63 1.81
CA ILE A 382 -4.25 13.83 1.08
C ILE A 382 -5.31 14.91 1.30
N ARG A 383 -4.87 16.09 1.66
CA ARG A 383 -5.68 17.28 1.81
C ARG A 383 -5.23 18.31 0.79
N GLU A 384 -6.15 19.17 0.32
CA GLU A 384 -5.86 20.14 -0.73
C GLU A 384 -6.55 21.47 -0.48
N ALA A 385 -5.87 22.56 -0.84
CA ALA A 385 -6.45 23.89 -0.98
C ALA A 385 -6.13 24.46 -2.36
N ASN A 386 -7.14 25.05 -2.99
CA ASN A 386 -7.05 25.71 -4.27
C ASN A 386 -7.46 27.17 -4.12
N VAL A 387 -6.57 28.12 -4.45
CA VAL A 387 -6.80 29.55 -4.27
C VAL A 387 -6.27 30.36 -5.46
N LEU A 388 -6.97 31.43 -5.79
CA LEU A 388 -6.51 32.39 -6.77
C LEU A 388 -5.67 33.47 -6.08
N ILE A 389 -4.43 33.63 -6.53
CA ILE A 389 -3.44 34.55 -5.94
C ILE A 389 -2.98 35.53 -7.02
N GLU A 390 -2.79 36.78 -6.66
CA GLU A 390 -2.23 37.83 -7.54
C GLU A 390 -0.88 37.39 -8.12
N GLU A 391 -0.59 37.85 -9.34
CA GLU A 391 0.72 37.62 -9.96
C GLU A 391 1.83 38.25 -9.12
N GLY A 392 2.92 37.52 -8.92
CA GLY A 392 4.06 38.00 -8.15
C GLY A 392 4.76 36.92 -7.33
N LYS A 393 5.69 37.38 -6.49
CA LYS A 393 6.36 36.51 -5.53
C LYS A 393 5.67 36.59 -4.17
N HIS A 394 5.38 35.43 -3.61
CA HIS A 394 4.65 35.30 -2.36
C HIS A 394 5.36 34.40 -1.37
N GLU A 395 5.17 34.70 -0.10
CA GLU A 395 5.44 33.73 0.97
C GLU A 395 4.19 32.89 1.17
N ILE A 396 4.33 31.58 1.00
CA ILE A 396 3.26 30.61 1.17
C ILE A 396 3.57 29.79 2.42
N LYS A 397 2.62 29.73 3.36
CA LYS A 397 2.75 28.99 4.60
C LYS A 397 1.59 28.03 4.76
N LEU A 398 1.89 26.79 5.16
CA LEU A 398 0.91 25.80 5.57
C LEU A 398 1.04 25.55 7.06
N GLN A 399 0.02 25.93 7.84
CA GLN A 399 -0.09 25.59 9.26
C GLN A 399 -0.71 24.20 9.40
N LEU A 400 -0.07 23.36 10.19
CA LEU A 400 -0.52 22.00 10.52
C LEU A 400 -1.32 22.05 11.81
N LEU A 401 -2.55 21.52 11.78
CA LEU A 401 -3.52 21.69 12.85
C LEU A 401 -3.88 20.33 13.48
N ASP A 402 -4.07 20.31 14.81
CA ASP A 402 -4.69 19.18 15.51
C ASP A 402 -6.24 19.19 15.35
N GLU A 403 -6.92 18.31 16.08
CA GLU A 403 -8.39 18.21 16.05
C GLU A 403 -9.10 19.44 16.67
N ASP A 404 -8.41 20.19 17.52
CA ASP A 404 -8.90 21.43 18.15
C ASP A 404 -8.51 22.69 17.37
N ASN A 405 -7.97 22.55 16.14
CA ASN A 405 -7.45 23.62 15.30
C ASN A 405 -6.26 24.39 15.88
N LYS A 406 -5.56 23.82 16.85
CA LYS A 406 -4.32 24.38 17.35
C LYS A 406 -3.17 24.08 16.39
N VAL A 407 -2.32 25.07 16.16
CA VAL A 407 -1.14 24.93 15.31
C VAL A 407 -0.10 24.07 16.01
N LEU A 408 0.24 22.94 15.39
CA LEU A 408 1.27 22.01 15.86
C LEU A 408 2.63 22.29 15.22
N ASP A 409 2.61 22.74 13.95
CA ASP A 409 3.82 22.99 13.16
C ASP A 409 3.47 23.83 11.94
N GLU A 410 4.49 24.33 11.21
CA GLU A 410 4.33 25.14 10.02
C GLU A 410 5.34 24.73 8.93
N HIS A 411 4.88 24.69 7.69
CA HIS A 411 5.75 24.57 6.53
C HIS A 411 5.75 25.85 5.71
N LEU A 412 6.93 26.34 5.29
CA LEU A 412 7.12 27.62 4.65
C LEU A 412 7.82 27.50 3.30
N TRP A 413 7.17 28.00 2.24
CA TRP A 413 7.79 28.23 0.94
C TRP A 413 8.02 29.72 0.76
N LYS A 414 9.26 30.13 0.50
CA LYS A 414 9.64 31.52 0.23
C LYS A 414 9.75 31.78 -1.26
N ASP A 415 9.51 33.00 -1.67
CA ASP A 415 9.69 33.48 -3.05
C ASP A 415 8.93 32.65 -4.11
N VAL A 416 7.74 32.11 -3.76
CA VAL A 416 6.91 31.34 -4.70
C VAL A 416 6.41 32.26 -5.79
N GLN A 417 6.82 32.02 -7.03
CA GLN A 417 6.38 32.79 -8.19
C GLN A 417 5.01 32.32 -8.64
N ILE A 418 4.02 33.20 -8.55
CA ILE A 418 2.70 33.02 -9.15
C ILE A 418 2.67 33.79 -10.47
N ASN A 419 2.29 33.10 -11.54
CA ASN A 419 2.16 33.72 -12.87
C ASN A 419 0.68 33.78 -13.27
N ARG A 420 0.29 34.92 -13.84
CA ARG A 420 -1.07 35.14 -14.32
C ARG A 420 -1.55 34.05 -15.27
N GLY A 421 -2.74 33.51 -15.02
CA GLY A 421 -3.36 32.48 -15.85
C GLY A 421 -2.62 31.15 -15.85
N ARG A 422 -1.63 30.96 -14.96
CA ARG A 422 -0.89 29.73 -14.79
C ARG A 422 -1.27 29.04 -13.48
N HIS A 423 -1.03 27.75 -13.44
CA HIS A 423 -1.24 26.93 -12.27
C HIS A 423 0.11 26.65 -11.59
N THR A 424 0.21 26.97 -10.30
CA THR A 424 1.37 26.67 -9.44
C THR A 424 0.97 25.55 -8.49
N TYR A 425 1.80 24.51 -8.42
CA TYR A 425 1.56 23.32 -7.61
C TYR A 425 2.62 23.21 -6.53
N LEU A 426 2.18 23.12 -5.27
CA LEU A 426 3.05 22.88 -4.11
C LEU A 426 2.52 21.67 -3.34
N TYR A 427 3.40 20.92 -2.71
CA TYR A 427 2.99 19.87 -1.81
C TYR A 427 4.00 19.68 -0.69
N VAL A 428 3.53 19.12 0.42
CA VAL A 428 4.35 18.77 1.58
C VAL A 428 3.91 17.44 2.16
N ARG A 429 4.87 16.67 2.66
CA ARG A 429 4.67 15.40 3.34
C ARG A 429 4.88 15.57 4.84
N THR A 430 3.89 15.18 5.65
CA THR A 430 4.00 15.12 7.10
C THR A 430 3.52 13.77 7.61
N ALA A 431 4.17 13.24 8.64
CA ALA A 431 3.83 11.94 9.23
C ALA A 431 3.39 12.05 10.69
N LYS A 432 3.54 13.27 11.30
CA LYS A 432 3.28 13.57 12.71
C LYS A 432 1.83 13.39 13.12
#